data_55eefe9fa97f933d206dd104aac06d80
#
_entry.id   55eefe9fa97f933d206dd104aac06d80
#
_cell.length_a   1.000
_cell.length_b   1.000
_cell.length_c   1.000
_cell.angle_alpha   90.00
_cell.angle_beta   90.00
_cell.angle_gamma   90.00
#
_symmetry.space_group_name_H-M   'P 1'
#
loop_
_entity.id
_entity.type
_entity.pdbx_description
1 polymer ?
#
loop_
_entity_poly.entity_id
_entity_poly.type
_entity_poly.pdbx_seq_one_letter_code
_entity_poly.pdbx_strand_id
1 'polypeptide(L)'
;MAESKILWIDLQPTLHCLNKRVAQLLSRSFVVQRWSFQHGLDESCTVDTVLDLLRSSLEEAAEPVHLVGHGISGTVACLFAEKYPALVKSLTMLSVDTLSANHWSSHYLEMRSKLSCSRKTILTHLSTFLFPRSNQRANDAFPCLLAKCLDTDFIYGSIVNQGSIDNLKVPNIPVLVINGDNDFVVDDKSRERWSRSLKSGDRFFCMEKGCHFFQFNQARQAANAIISFIQMVPEPWSNRVSVNDFMSLARG
;
A
#
# COMPACT_ATOMS: atom_id res chain seq x y z
N MET A 1 6.47 26.26 -7.11
CA MET A 1 6.75 24.83 -7.28
C MET A 1 5.44 24.13 -6.96
N ALA A 2 4.93 23.25 -7.82
CA ALA A 2 3.75 22.46 -7.51
C ALA A 2 4.05 21.60 -6.27
N GLU A 3 3.16 21.61 -5.28
CA GLU A 3 3.32 20.78 -4.09
C GLU A 3 3.17 19.31 -4.49
N SER A 4 4.21 18.50 -4.27
CA SER A 4 4.18 17.06 -4.57
C SER A 4 3.06 16.38 -3.77
N LYS A 5 2.19 15.65 -4.49
CA LYS A 5 0.97 15.05 -3.95
C LYS A 5 1.16 13.58 -3.66
N ILE A 6 0.87 13.17 -2.44
CA ILE A 6 0.77 11.77 -2.01
C ILE A 6 -0.70 11.35 -2.02
N LEU A 7 -1.02 10.26 -2.72
CA LEU A 7 -2.30 9.58 -2.62
C LEU A 7 -2.13 8.31 -1.78
N TRP A 8 -2.70 8.31 -0.58
CA TRP A 8 -2.74 7.14 0.30
C TRP A 8 -3.93 6.26 -0.08
N ILE A 9 -3.66 5.09 -0.63
CA ILE A 9 -4.67 4.09 -0.97
C ILE A 9 -5.11 3.39 0.32
N ASP A 10 -6.41 3.37 0.57
CA ASP A 10 -7.01 2.81 1.79
C ASP A 10 -8.23 1.95 1.46
N LEU A 11 -8.00 0.68 1.17
CA LEU A 11 -9.05 -0.32 0.89
C LEU A 11 -9.63 -0.92 2.17
N GLN A 12 -9.00 -0.63 3.31
CA GLN A 12 -9.45 -1.07 4.62
C GLN A 12 -9.67 0.13 5.55
N PRO A 13 -10.67 0.98 5.25
CA PRO A 13 -10.92 2.23 5.97
C PRO A 13 -11.15 2.05 7.48
N THR A 14 -11.62 0.89 7.92
CA THR A 14 -11.71 0.52 9.34
C THR A 14 -10.33 0.57 10.03
N LEU A 15 -9.25 0.23 9.31
CA LEU A 15 -7.88 0.25 9.82
C LEU A 15 -7.17 1.60 9.66
N HIS A 16 -7.86 2.62 9.14
CA HIS A 16 -7.27 3.95 8.88
C HIS A 16 -6.57 4.56 10.10
N CYS A 17 -7.09 4.32 11.30
CA CYS A 17 -6.51 4.84 12.54
C CYS A 17 -5.03 4.42 12.72
N LEU A 18 -4.62 3.26 12.17
CA LEU A 18 -3.26 2.75 12.24
C LEU A 18 -2.28 3.56 11.37
N ASN A 19 -2.78 4.19 10.30
CA ASN A 19 -2.01 4.96 9.34
C ASN A 19 -1.98 6.47 9.64
N LYS A 20 -2.89 6.94 10.50
CA LYS A 20 -3.14 8.36 10.77
C LYS A 20 -1.86 9.13 11.13
N ARG A 21 -1.02 8.55 11.98
CA ARG A 21 0.20 9.24 12.45
C ARG A 21 1.24 9.40 11.35
N VAL A 22 1.42 8.41 10.48
CA VAL A 22 2.31 8.51 9.32
C VAL A 22 1.78 9.58 8.37
N ALA A 23 0.49 9.55 8.02
CA ALA A 23 -0.13 10.54 7.15
C ALA A 23 0.04 11.97 7.69
N GLN A 24 -0.14 12.18 9.00
CA GLN A 24 0.11 13.48 9.65
C GLN A 24 1.57 13.94 9.58
N LEU A 25 2.54 13.02 9.63
CA LEU A 25 3.94 13.37 9.50
C LEU A 25 4.29 13.72 8.06
N LEU A 26 3.76 12.98 7.08
CA LEU A 26 3.92 13.26 5.65
C LEU A 26 3.28 14.60 5.25
N SER A 27 2.14 14.96 5.85
CA SER A 27 1.44 16.23 5.57
C SER A 27 2.22 17.49 5.96
N ARG A 28 3.38 17.35 6.63
CA ARG A 28 4.29 18.46 6.90
C ARG A 28 5.13 18.87 5.69
N SER A 29 5.25 17.98 4.71
CA SER A 29 6.13 18.17 3.54
C SER A 29 5.42 17.96 2.21
N PHE A 30 4.22 17.36 2.21
CA PHE A 30 3.47 16.99 1.02
C PHE A 30 1.99 17.25 1.20
N VAL A 31 1.26 17.44 0.11
CA VAL A 31 -0.21 17.36 0.12
C VAL A 31 -0.59 15.88 0.18
N VAL A 32 -1.12 15.42 1.32
CA VAL A 32 -1.53 14.04 1.51
C VAL A 32 -3.04 13.92 1.35
N GLN A 33 -3.48 13.20 0.35
CA GLN A 33 -4.88 12.85 0.14
C GLN A 33 -5.06 11.36 0.38
N ARG A 34 -6.22 10.98 0.91
CA ARG A 34 -6.62 9.59 1.07
C ARG A 34 -7.66 9.23 0.03
N TRP A 35 -7.43 8.15 -0.67
CA TRP A 35 -8.43 7.50 -1.51
C TRP A 35 -8.92 6.23 -0.81
N SER A 36 -10.21 6.17 -0.51
CA SER A 36 -10.83 5.01 0.13
C SER A 36 -11.92 4.45 -0.77
N PHE A 37 -12.01 3.13 -0.78
CA PHE A 37 -13.01 2.38 -1.50
C PHE A 37 -13.95 1.70 -0.50
N GLN A 38 -15.24 1.79 -0.76
CA GLN A 38 -16.28 1.08 -0.02
C GLN A 38 -17.27 0.51 -1.04
N HIS A 39 -17.73 -0.70 -0.81
CA HIS A 39 -18.76 -1.35 -1.61
C HIS A 39 -19.81 -1.96 -0.68
N GLY A 40 -21.04 -2.12 -1.19
CA GLY A 40 -22.10 -2.80 -0.48
C GLY A 40 -21.81 -4.31 -0.34
N LEU A 41 -22.34 -4.94 0.69
CA LEU A 41 -22.16 -6.38 0.92
C LEU A 41 -22.80 -7.24 -0.17
N ASP A 42 -23.73 -6.67 -0.92
CA ASP A 42 -24.47 -7.27 -2.05
C ASP A 42 -23.89 -6.93 -3.41
N GLU A 43 -22.83 -6.11 -3.45
CA GLU A 43 -22.14 -5.74 -4.68
C GLU A 43 -20.96 -6.67 -4.94
N SER A 44 -20.86 -7.21 -6.17
CA SER A 44 -19.63 -7.90 -6.57
C SER A 44 -18.53 -6.87 -6.80
N CYS A 45 -17.38 -7.07 -6.17
CA CYS A 45 -16.23 -6.22 -6.37
C CYS A 45 -15.06 -7.04 -6.91
N THR A 46 -14.46 -6.55 -7.99
CA THR A 46 -13.25 -7.13 -8.57
C THR A 46 -12.08 -6.16 -8.40
N VAL A 47 -10.86 -6.66 -8.50
CA VAL A 47 -9.68 -5.79 -8.55
C VAL A 47 -9.80 -4.79 -9.69
N ASP A 48 -10.23 -5.25 -10.87
CA ASP A 48 -10.40 -4.36 -12.04
C ASP A 48 -11.37 -3.22 -11.76
N THR A 49 -12.48 -3.49 -11.05
CA THR A 49 -13.42 -2.43 -10.62
C THR A 49 -12.70 -1.39 -9.75
N VAL A 50 -11.88 -1.83 -8.79
CA VAL A 50 -11.12 -0.93 -7.91
C VAL A 50 -10.09 -0.12 -8.71
N LEU A 51 -9.39 -0.78 -9.66
CA LEU A 51 -8.41 -0.10 -10.52
C LEU A 51 -9.07 0.95 -11.41
N ASP A 52 -10.23 0.66 -11.99
CA ASP A 52 -10.94 1.58 -12.86
C ASP A 52 -11.50 2.80 -12.10
N LEU A 53 -12.00 2.59 -10.87
CA LEU A 53 -12.43 3.70 -10.00
C LEU A 53 -11.24 4.57 -9.55
N LEU A 54 -10.11 3.96 -9.22
CA LEU A 54 -8.89 4.70 -8.88
C LEU A 54 -8.38 5.49 -10.09
N ARG A 55 -8.40 4.89 -11.29
CA ARG A 55 -8.05 5.55 -12.54
C ARG A 55 -8.94 6.78 -12.77
N SER A 56 -10.25 6.62 -12.70
CA SER A 56 -11.20 7.73 -12.90
C SER A 56 -10.94 8.89 -11.94
N SER A 57 -10.59 8.59 -10.67
CA SER A 57 -10.27 9.63 -9.69
C SER A 57 -8.93 10.34 -9.95
N LEU A 58 -8.02 9.75 -10.73
CA LEU A 58 -6.71 10.31 -11.05
C LEU A 58 -6.65 10.94 -12.44
N GLU A 59 -7.53 10.58 -13.38
CA GLU A 59 -7.60 11.19 -14.71
C GLU A 59 -7.96 12.69 -14.65
N GLU A 60 -8.68 13.10 -13.59
CA GLU A 60 -8.98 14.52 -13.34
C GLU A 60 -7.82 15.27 -12.68
N ALA A 61 -6.76 14.55 -12.22
CA ALA A 61 -5.60 15.15 -11.60
C ALA A 61 -4.68 15.75 -12.68
N ALA A 62 -4.26 17.00 -12.48
CA ALA A 62 -3.38 17.69 -13.42
C ALA A 62 -1.97 17.08 -13.55
N GLU A 63 -1.54 16.29 -12.57
CA GLU A 63 -0.19 15.71 -12.50
C GLU A 63 -0.22 14.29 -11.89
N PRO A 64 0.74 13.42 -12.27
CA PRO A 64 0.95 12.13 -11.62
C PRO A 64 1.21 12.27 -10.12
N VAL A 65 0.84 11.27 -9.34
CA VAL A 65 0.92 11.29 -7.87
C VAL A 65 1.91 10.26 -7.33
N HIS A 66 2.38 10.47 -6.08
CA HIS A 66 3.07 9.42 -5.33
C HIS A 66 2.02 8.53 -4.66
N LEU A 67 1.99 7.24 -4.99
CA LEU A 67 1.08 6.27 -4.35
C LEU A 67 1.72 5.70 -3.09
N VAL A 68 0.93 5.58 -2.04
CA VAL A 68 1.32 4.89 -0.79
C VAL A 68 0.20 3.93 -0.38
N GLY A 69 0.53 2.70 -0.05
CA GLY A 69 -0.44 1.71 0.42
C GLY A 69 0.16 0.69 1.38
N HIS A 70 -0.65 0.19 2.30
CA HIS A 70 -0.28 -0.84 3.27
C HIS A 70 -1.01 -2.16 2.98
N GLY A 71 -0.33 -3.29 3.07
CA GLY A 71 -0.91 -4.61 2.86
C GLY A 71 -1.66 -4.70 1.52
N ILE A 72 -2.94 -5.07 1.55
CA ILE A 72 -3.78 -5.19 0.34
C ILE A 72 -3.85 -3.87 -0.45
N SER A 73 -3.87 -2.73 0.23
CA SER A 73 -3.88 -1.42 -0.45
C SER A 73 -2.57 -1.17 -1.20
N GLY A 74 -1.44 -1.64 -0.67
CA GLY A 74 -0.15 -1.59 -1.33
C GLY A 74 -0.08 -2.55 -2.52
N THR A 75 -0.66 -3.75 -2.40
CA THR A 75 -0.80 -4.71 -3.50
C THR A 75 -1.59 -4.12 -4.67
N VAL A 76 -2.75 -3.55 -4.39
CA VAL A 76 -3.60 -2.92 -5.42
C VAL A 76 -2.93 -1.68 -6.01
N ALA A 77 -2.23 -0.88 -5.20
CA ALA A 77 -1.44 0.24 -5.70
C ALA A 77 -0.33 -0.21 -6.66
N CYS A 78 0.29 -1.37 -6.42
CA CYS A 78 1.29 -1.98 -7.31
C CYS A 78 0.67 -2.38 -8.65
N LEU A 79 -0.46 -3.09 -8.62
CA LEU A 79 -1.21 -3.48 -9.82
C LEU A 79 -1.66 -2.25 -10.62
N PHE A 80 -2.11 -1.21 -9.93
CA PHE A 80 -2.48 0.05 -10.56
C PHE A 80 -1.29 0.71 -11.25
N ALA A 81 -0.17 0.81 -10.57
CA ALA A 81 1.04 1.44 -11.11
C ALA A 81 1.64 0.63 -12.28
N GLU A 82 1.48 -0.71 -12.30
CA GLU A 82 1.86 -1.54 -13.45
C GLU A 82 0.96 -1.23 -14.67
N LYS A 83 -0.35 -1.15 -14.44
CA LYS A 83 -1.35 -0.94 -15.51
C LYS A 83 -1.36 0.51 -16.03
N TYR A 84 -1.13 1.50 -15.15
CA TYR A 84 -1.22 2.93 -15.46
C TYR A 84 0.01 3.73 -14.99
N PRO A 85 1.23 3.41 -15.44
CA PRO A 85 2.45 4.03 -14.93
C PRO A 85 2.52 5.54 -15.19
N ALA A 86 1.86 6.05 -16.22
CA ALA A 86 1.83 7.47 -16.53
C ALA A 86 1.10 8.35 -15.49
N LEU A 87 0.25 7.74 -14.65
CA LEU A 87 -0.49 8.43 -13.57
C LEU A 87 0.27 8.42 -12.23
N VAL A 88 1.43 7.76 -12.16
CA VAL A 88 2.14 7.51 -10.91
C VAL A 88 3.59 7.98 -10.97
N LYS A 89 3.97 8.92 -10.09
CA LYS A 89 5.37 9.40 -9.95
C LYS A 89 6.25 8.36 -9.26
N SER A 90 5.74 7.75 -8.21
CA SER A 90 6.40 6.67 -7.47
C SER A 90 5.41 5.85 -6.66
N LEU A 91 5.81 4.67 -6.27
CA LEU A 91 5.03 3.75 -5.44
C LEU A 91 5.76 3.45 -4.14
N THR A 92 5.07 3.57 -3.01
CA THR A 92 5.54 3.08 -1.71
C THR A 92 4.58 2.01 -1.18
N MET A 93 5.12 0.85 -0.87
CA MET A 93 4.39 -0.29 -0.33
C MET A 93 4.87 -0.60 1.09
N LEU A 94 3.94 -0.69 2.05
CA LEU A 94 4.22 -1.04 3.44
C LEU A 94 3.64 -2.42 3.73
N SER A 95 4.43 -3.32 4.29
CA SER A 95 4.05 -4.71 4.62
C SER A 95 3.41 -5.44 3.43
N VAL A 96 4.09 -5.41 2.29
CA VAL A 96 3.66 -6.09 1.06
C VAL A 96 4.70 -7.10 0.62
N ASP A 97 4.24 -8.30 0.26
CA ASP A 97 5.08 -9.32 -0.37
C ASP A 97 4.97 -9.27 -1.90
N THR A 98 5.91 -9.87 -2.60
CA THR A 98 5.77 -10.19 -4.02
C THR A 98 4.66 -11.21 -4.26
N LEU A 99 4.35 -12.06 -3.27
CA LEU A 99 3.23 -12.98 -3.32
C LEU A 99 1.94 -12.23 -2.98
N SER A 100 1.12 -11.96 -3.98
CA SER A 100 -0.09 -11.15 -3.85
C SER A 100 -1.14 -11.73 -2.89
N ALA A 101 -1.10 -13.02 -2.61
CA ALA A 101 -2.00 -13.70 -1.67
C ALA A 101 -1.62 -13.51 -0.19
N ASN A 102 -0.42 -13.01 0.11
CA ASN A 102 0.06 -12.84 1.48
C ASN A 102 -0.55 -11.59 2.15
N HIS A 103 -1.74 -11.77 2.71
CA HIS A 103 -2.45 -10.76 3.51
C HIS A 103 -2.86 -11.32 4.85
N TRP A 104 -2.96 -10.48 5.87
CA TRP A 104 -3.38 -10.90 7.20
C TRP A 104 -4.79 -11.56 7.20
N SER A 105 -5.68 -11.09 6.33
CA SER A 105 -7.02 -11.67 6.17
C SER A 105 -6.98 -13.08 5.56
N SER A 106 -6.04 -13.38 4.67
CA SER A 106 -5.83 -14.72 4.13
C SER A 106 -5.38 -15.70 5.23
N HIS A 107 -4.45 -15.27 6.08
CA HIS A 107 -4.03 -16.04 7.26
C HIS A 107 -5.20 -16.29 8.22
N TYR A 108 -6.05 -15.27 8.46
CA TYR A 108 -7.25 -15.45 9.25
C TYR A 108 -8.19 -16.51 8.64
N LEU A 109 -8.47 -16.45 7.35
CA LEU A 109 -9.34 -17.41 6.66
C LEU A 109 -8.78 -18.83 6.71
N GLU A 110 -7.46 -18.97 6.52
CA GLU A 110 -6.79 -20.26 6.64
C GLU A 110 -6.87 -20.82 8.06
N MET A 111 -6.57 -20.02 9.08
CA MET A 111 -6.74 -20.43 10.48
C MET A 111 -8.19 -20.78 10.79
N ARG A 112 -9.15 -20.02 10.27
CA ARG A 112 -10.58 -20.27 10.48
C ARG A 112 -11.06 -21.57 9.86
N SER A 113 -10.49 -21.98 8.74
CA SER A 113 -10.83 -23.23 8.06
C SER A 113 -10.25 -24.47 8.76
N LYS A 114 -9.11 -24.32 9.46
CA LYS A 114 -8.36 -25.43 10.05
C LYS A 114 -8.57 -25.61 11.57
N LEU A 115 -8.92 -24.53 12.29
CA LEU A 115 -8.98 -24.52 13.74
C LEU A 115 -10.44 -24.57 14.24
N SER A 116 -10.73 -25.52 15.11
CA SER A 116 -12.04 -25.64 15.78
C SER A 116 -12.17 -24.71 16.99
N CYS A 117 -11.93 -23.41 16.79
CA CYS A 117 -12.05 -22.42 17.86
C CYS A 117 -12.87 -21.20 17.42
N SER A 118 -13.24 -20.35 18.38
CA SER A 118 -14.08 -19.19 18.08
C SER A 118 -13.35 -18.16 17.23
N ARG A 119 -14.11 -17.38 16.42
CA ARG A 119 -13.59 -16.22 15.68
C ARG A 119 -12.80 -15.28 16.59
N LYS A 120 -13.34 -14.99 17.78
CA LYS A 120 -12.69 -14.13 18.78
C LYS A 120 -11.33 -14.69 19.18
N THR A 121 -11.22 -15.98 19.44
CA THR A 121 -9.96 -16.64 19.82
C THR A 121 -8.92 -16.50 18.72
N ILE A 122 -9.30 -16.76 17.46
CA ILE A 122 -8.40 -16.64 16.31
C ILE A 122 -7.91 -15.19 16.17
N LEU A 123 -8.81 -14.21 16.21
CA LEU A 123 -8.45 -12.80 16.06
C LEU A 123 -7.60 -12.27 17.22
N THR A 124 -7.87 -12.72 18.45
CA THR A 124 -7.04 -12.38 19.60
C THR A 124 -5.62 -12.93 19.42
N HIS A 125 -5.49 -14.17 18.98
CA HIS A 125 -4.19 -14.77 18.71
C HIS A 125 -3.47 -14.07 17.54
N LEU A 126 -4.16 -13.87 16.43
CA LEU A 126 -3.60 -13.21 15.26
C LEU A 126 -3.13 -11.78 15.58
N SER A 127 -3.88 -11.03 16.38
CA SER A 127 -3.49 -9.67 16.77
C SER A 127 -2.15 -9.61 17.50
N THR A 128 -1.75 -10.68 18.21
CA THR A 128 -0.44 -10.71 18.90
C THR A 128 0.75 -10.76 17.94
N PHE A 129 0.54 -11.21 16.71
CA PHE A 129 1.56 -11.24 15.65
C PHE A 129 1.52 -10.02 14.75
N LEU A 130 0.31 -9.47 14.53
CA LEU A 130 0.15 -8.34 13.62
C LEU A 130 0.55 -7.01 14.23
N PHE A 131 0.44 -6.88 15.55
CA PHE A 131 0.69 -5.63 16.27
C PHE A 131 1.87 -5.75 17.24
N PRO A 132 2.61 -4.68 17.46
CA PRO A 132 3.59 -4.66 18.52
C PRO A 132 2.90 -4.79 19.89
N ARG A 133 3.57 -5.35 20.85
CA ARG A 133 3.08 -5.37 22.22
C ARG A 133 2.81 -3.94 22.72
N SER A 134 1.61 -3.71 23.18
CA SER A 134 1.10 -2.40 23.59
C SER A 134 0.47 -2.50 24.98
N ASN A 135 -0.19 -1.41 25.43
CA ASN A 135 -0.94 -1.44 26.68
C ASN A 135 -2.19 -2.35 26.54
N GLN A 136 -2.73 -2.79 27.67
CA GLN A 136 -3.85 -3.74 27.71
C GLN A 136 -5.06 -3.26 26.88
N ARG A 137 -5.41 -1.95 26.97
CA ARG A 137 -6.55 -1.39 26.22
C ARG A 137 -6.38 -1.53 24.71
N ALA A 138 -5.18 -1.29 24.20
CA ALA A 138 -4.90 -1.44 22.77
C ALA A 138 -4.95 -2.92 22.37
N ASN A 139 -4.37 -3.81 23.18
CA ASN A 139 -4.37 -5.24 22.92
C ASN A 139 -5.80 -5.81 22.91
N ASP A 140 -6.68 -5.32 23.76
CA ASP A 140 -8.10 -5.73 23.81
C ASP A 140 -8.90 -5.16 22.61
N ALA A 141 -8.51 -3.99 22.08
CA ALA A 141 -9.18 -3.35 20.97
C ALA A 141 -8.82 -3.93 19.60
N PHE A 142 -7.58 -4.42 19.41
CA PHE A 142 -7.12 -4.93 18.10
C PHE A 142 -7.98 -6.07 17.53
N PRO A 143 -8.35 -7.11 18.30
CA PRO A 143 -9.23 -8.16 17.80
C PRO A 143 -10.57 -7.64 17.31
N CYS A 144 -11.16 -6.65 18.00
CA CYS A 144 -12.42 -6.03 17.61
C CYS A 144 -12.26 -5.21 16.32
N LEU A 145 -11.14 -4.50 16.19
CA LEU A 145 -10.81 -3.72 15.00
C LEU A 145 -10.66 -4.64 13.77
N LEU A 146 -9.92 -5.75 13.92
CA LEU A 146 -9.76 -6.76 12.87
C LEU A 146 -11.08 -7.42 12.50
N ALA A 147 -11.92 -7.74 13.50
CA ALA A 147 -13.25 -8.30 13.28
C ALA A 147 -14.12 -7.38 12.43
N LYS A 148 -14.17 -6.09 12.80
CA LYS A 148 -14.92 -5.08 12.05
C LYS A 148 -14.38 -4.95 10.61
N CYS A 149 -13.06 -4.90 10.42
CA CYS A 149 -12.46 -4.84 9.10
C CYS A 149 -12.88 -6.02 8.21
N LEU A 150 -12.89 -7.25 8.75
CA LEU A 150 -13.35 -8.43 8.01
C LEU A 150 -14.84 -8.38 7.64
N ASP A 151 -15.66 -7.65 8.39
CA ASP A 151 -17.10 -7.56 8.16
C ASP A 151 -17.50 -6.44 7.22
N THR A 152 -16.68 -5.37 7.10
CA THR A 152 -17.08 -4.14 6.41
C THR A 152 -16.15 -3.70 5.30
N ASP A 153 -14.90 -4.16 5.31
CA ASP A 153 -13.90 -3.63 4.39
C ASP A 153 -13.58 -4.63 3.27
N PHE A 154 -12.88 -4.15 2.27
CA PHE A 154 -12.38 -4.99 1.19
C PHE A 154 -11.39 -6.01 1.72
N ILE A 155 -11.64 -7.29 1.48
CA ILE A 155 -10.76 -8.40 1.82
C ILE A 155 -10.30 -9.14 0.57
N TYR A 156 -9.09 -9.66 0.60
CA TYR A 156 -8.47 -10.28 -0.58
C TYR A 156 -9.19 -11.55 -1.07
N GLY A 157 -9.99 -12.22 -0.24
CA GLY A 157 -10.78 -13.39 -0.63
C GLY A 157 -11.72 -13.14 -1.81
N SER A 158 -12.14 -11.90 -2.03
CA SER A 158 -12.90 -11.49 -3.21
C SER A 158 -12.04 -11.38 -4.48
N ILE A 159 -10.71 -11.33 -4.35
CA ILE A 159 -9.76 -11.24 -5.47
C ILE A 159 -9.25 -12.61 -5.91
N VAL A 160 -9.02 -13.53 -4.97
CA VAL A 160 -8.39 -14.84 -5.21
C VAL A 160 -9.19 -15.71 -6.19
N ASN A 161 -10.51 -15.51 -6.28
CA ASN A 161 -11.37 -16.26 -7.20
C ASN A 161 -11.22 -15.87 -8.68
N GLN A 162 -10.37 -14.91 -9.02
CA GLN A 162 -10.30 -14.35 -10.38
C GLN A 162 -8.99 -14.62 -11.14
N GLY A 163 -8.29 -15.67 -10.82
CA GLY A 163 -7.07 -16.07 -11.54
C GLY A 163 -5.80 -15.73 -10.78
N SER A 164 -4.82 -16.58 -10.91
CA SER A 164 -3.55 -16.59 -10.21
C SER A 164 -2.76 -15.29 -10.39
N ILE A 165 -2.89 -14.38 -9.43
CA ILE A 165 -1.90 -13.33 -9.24
C ILE A 165 -0.83 -13.92 -8.30
N ASP A 166 0.03 -14.79 -8.83
CA ASP A 166 1.01 -15.50 -8.01
C ASP A 166 2.16 -14.58 -7.59
N ASN A 167 2.57 -13.66 -8.45
CA ASN A 167 3.66 -12.72 -8.18
C ASN A 167 3.33 -11.32 -8.70
N LEU A 168 3.57 -10.32 -7.83
CA LEU A 168 3.51 -8.91 -8.22
C LEU A 168 4.68 -8.59 -9.16
N LYS A 169 4.39 -7.93 -10.27
CA LYS A 169 5.40 -7.34 -11.13
C LYS A 169 5.72 -5.93 -10.64
N VAL A 170 7.00 -5.63 -10.52
CA VAL A 170 7.44 -4.28 -10.15
C VAL A 170 7.17 -3.34 -11.32
N PRO A 171 6.39 -2.27 -11.13
CA PRO A 171 6.08 -1.33 -12.19
C PRO A 171 7.34 -0.56 -12.64
N ASN A 172 7.33 -0.04 -13.88
CA ASN A 172 8.46 0.70 -14.43
C ASN A 172 8.48 2.18 -13.97
N ILE A 173 8.31 2.39 -12.68
CA ILE A 173 8.42 3.67 -11.97
C ILE A 173 9.28 3.45 -10.72
N PRO A 174 9.77 4.50 -10.03
CA PRO A 174 10.49 4.34 -8.77
C PRO A 174 9.63 3.66 -7.69
N VAL A 175 10.18 2.66 -7.01
CA VAL A 175 9.47 1.87 -5.99
C VAL A 175 10.23 1.86 -4.67
N LEU A 176 9.51 2.05 -3.56
CA LEU A 176 9.96 1.80 -2.20
C LEU A 176 9.12 0.69 -1.57
N VAL A 177 9.77 -0.32 -1.05
CA VAL A 177 9.15 -1.36 -0.21
C VAL A 177 9.64 -1.16 1.23
N ILE A 178 8.71 -1.12 2.19
CA ILE A 178 9.02 -1.06 3.62
C ILE A 178 8.35 -2.25 4.29
N ASN A 179 9.12 -3.23 4.75
CA ASN A 179 8.63 -4.40 5.48
C ASN A 179 9.26 -4.49 6.86
N GLY A 180 8.52 -5.01 7.82
CA GLY A 180 9.06 -5.31 9.15
C GLY A 180 9.87 -6.59 9.15
N ASP A 181 10.93 -6.67 9.96
CA ASP A 181 11.72 -7.90 10.16
C ASP A 181 11.03 -8.92 11.08
N ASN A 182 9.96 -8.51 11.75
CA ASN A 182 9.12 -9.37 12.60
C ASN A 182 7.66 -9.39 12.10
N ASP A 183 7.48 -9.26 10.78
CA ASP A 183 6.17 -9.32 10.14
C ASP A 183 5.75 -10.78 9.92
N PHE A 184 4.69 -11.21 10.59
CA PHE A 184 4.16 -12.57 10.47
C PHE A 184 3.53 -12.85 9.10
N VAL A 185 3.00 -11.82 8.42
CA VAL A 185 2.30 -11.96 7.13
C VAL A 185 3.32 -12.00 5.99
N VAL A 186 4.29 -11.10 6.06
CA VAL A 186 5.36 -10.98 5.07
C VAL A 186 6.58 -11.72 5.61
N ASP A 187 6.77 -12.95 5.15
CA ASP A 187 7.80 -13.85 5.68
C ASP A 187 9.25 -13.36 5.45
N ASP A 188 10.19 -13.99 6.16
CA ASP A 188 11.63 -13.66 6.10
C ASP A 188 12.22 -13.70 4.68
N LYS A 189 11.64 -14.51 3.78
CA LYS A 189 12.09 -14.65 2.39
C LYS A 189 11.59 -13.51 1.49
N SER A 190 10.68 -12.68 1.97
CA SER A 190 10.16 -11.55 1.21
C SER A 190 11.25 -10.60 0.77
N ARG A 191 12.23 -10.31 1.64
CA ARG A 191 13.38 -9.48 1.30
C ARG A 191 14.17 -10.04 0.12
N GLU A 192 14.39 -11.36 0.10
CA GLU A 192 15.10 -12.02 -0.99
C GLU A 192 14.26 -11.98 -2.29
N ARG A 193 12.95 -12.21 -2.21
CA ARG A 193 12.05 -12.10 -3.35
C ARG A 193 12.07 -10.69 -3.94
N TRP A 194 11.94 -9.66 -3.10
CA TRP A 194 12.03 -8.27 -3.53
C TRP A 194 13.39 -7.93 -4.13
N SER A 195 14.51 -8.40 -3.55
CA SER A 195 15.85 -8.12 -4.07
C SER A 195 16.06 -8.63 -5.49
N ARG A 196 15.34 -9.69 -5.90
CA ARG A 196 15.37 -10.24 -7.25
C ARG A 196 14.46 -9.46 -8.23
N SER A 197 13.47 -8.76 -7.71
CA SER A 197 12.44 -8.09 -8.50
C SER A 197 12.68 -6.58 -8.66
N LEU A 198 13.27 -5.93 -7.65
CA LEU A 198 13.53 -4.50 -7.64
C LEU A 198 14.65 -4.16 -8.64
N LYS A 199 14.43 -3.06 -9.39
CA LYS A 199 15.37 -2.54 -10.38
C LYS A 199 16.28 -1.46 -9.77
N SER A 200 17.28 -1.03 -10.54
CA SER A 200 18.15 0.10 -10.15
C SER A 200 17.33 1.36 -9.85
N GLY A 201 17.59 1.99 -8.72
CA GLY A 201 16.84 3.15 -8.23
C GLY A 201 15.69 2.81 -7.26
N ASP A 202 15.17 1.59 -7.27
CA ASP A 202 14.22 1.14 -6.27
C ASP A 202 14.90 0.95 -4.90
N ARG A 203 14.10 0.96 -3.85
CA ARG A 203 14.57 0.83 -2.47
C ARG A 203 13.78 -0.23 -1.71
N PHE A 204 14.50 -0.97 -0.88
CA PHE A 204 13.92 -1.82 0.14
C PHE A 204 14.38 -1.34 1.52
N PHE A 205 13.44 -1.04 2.40
CA PHE A 205 13.72 -0.64 3.77
C PHE A 205 13.17 -1.68 4.74
N CYS A 206 14.05 -2.23 5.58
CA CYS A 206 13.66 -3.18 6.63
C CYS A 206 13.43 -2.42 7.93
N MET A 207 12.21 -2.49 8.46
CA MET A 207 11.85 -1.87 9.73
C MET A 207 12.24 -2.80 10.87
N GLU A 208 13.27 -2.45 11.63
CA GLU A 208 13.77 -3.24 12.77
C GLU A 208 12.66 -3.45 13.81
N LYS A 209 12.44 -4.70 14.21
CA LYS A 209 11.37 -5.13 15.13
C LYS A 209 9.97 -4.70 14.66
N GLY A 210 9.81 -4.47 13.37
CA GLY A 210 8.53 -4.11 12.76
C GLY A 210 7.62 -5.33 12.64
N CYS A 211 6.43 -5.28 13.26
CA CYS A 211 5.33 -6.20 12.99
C CYS A 211 4.58 -5.76 11.73
N HIS A 212 3.53 -6.48 11.32
CA HIS A 212 2.75 -6.15 10.12
C HIS A 212 2.23 -4.70 10.13
N PHE A 213 1.72 -4.21 11.24
CA PHE A 213 1.27 -2.82 11.40
C PHE A 213 2.34 -1.94 12.09
N PHE A 214 3.61 -2.05 11.69
CA PHE A 214 4.72 -1.28 12.27
C PHE A 214 4.49 0.23 12.22
N GLN A 215 3.80 0.73 11.22
CA GLN A 215 3.52 2.16 11.06
C GLN A 215 2.66 2.74 12.21
N PHE A 216 2.00 1.89 12.98
CA PHE A 216 1.24 2.31 14.15
C PHE A 216 2.15 2.85 15.27
N ASN A 217 3.25 2.18 15.55
CA ASN A 217 4.20 2.55 16.62
C ASN A 217 5.50 3.16 16.11
N GLN A 218 5.93 2.84 14.89
CA GLN A 218 7.16 3.34 14.27
C GLN A 218 6.88 4.38 13.17
N ALA A 219 5.80 5.16 13.34
CA ALA A 219 5.31 6.11 12.36
C ALA A 219 6.36 7.12 11.88
N ARG A 220 7.26 7.57 12.77
CA ARG A 220 8.33 8.53 12.43
C ARG A 220 9.35 7.90 11.49
N GLN A 221 9.78 6.67 11.73
CA GLN A 221 10.74 5.97 10.88
C GLN A 221 10.13 5.71 9.50
N ALA A 222 8.88 5.21 9.46
CA ALA A 222 8.15 5.00 8.21
C ALA A 222 8.01 6.31 7.41
N ALA A 223 7.57 7.39 8.05
CA ALA A 223 7.46 8.68 7.38
C ALA A 223 8.79 9.19 6.85
N ASN A 224 9.87 9.10 7.62
CA ASN A 224 11.20 9.55 7.19
C ASN A 224 11.70 8.74 5.99
N ALA A 225 11.49 7.42 5.96
CA ALA A 225 11.85 6.58 4.82
C ALA A 225 11.08 6.99 3.56
N ILE A 226 9.77 7.25 3.69
CA ILE A 226 8.93 7.72 2.57
C ILE A 226 9.38 9.11 2.08
N ILE A 227 9.59 10.07 2.99
CA ILE A 227 10.03 11.42 2.66
C ILE A 227 11.37 11.37 1.91
N SER A 228 12.36 10.67 2.47
CA SER A 228 13.68 10.54 1.86
C SER A 228 13.61 9.89 0.47
N PHE A 229 12.76 8.90 0.30
CA PHE A 229 12.57 8.26 -0.99
C PHE A 229 11.93 9.20 -2.02
N ILE A 230 10.82 9.86 -1.67
CA ILE A 230 10.13 10.79 -2.59
C ILE A 230 11.05 11.93 -3.02
N GLN A 231 11.87 12.44 -2.11
CA GLN A 231 12.84 13.51 -2.43
C GLN A 231 13.96 13.07 -3.40
N MET A 232 14.21 11.77 -3.53
CA MET A 232 15.16 11.21 -4.50
C MET A 232 14.52 10.88 -5.84
N VAL A 233 13.18 10.85 -5.93
CA VAL A 233 12.48 10.60 -7.19
C VAL A 233 12.72 11.78 -8.12
N PRO A 234 13.29 11.57 -9.32
CA PRO A 234 13.49 12.66 -10.27
C PRO A 234 12.14 13.28 -10.64
N GLU A 235 12.06 14.60 -10.65
CA GLU A 235 10.92 15.25 -11.28
C GLU A 235 10.83 14.77 -12.73
N PRO A 236 9.65 14.33 -13.22
CA PRO A 236 9.52 13.97 -14.62
C PRO A 236 9.99 15.18 -15.43
N TRP A 237 10.83 14.94 -16.42
CA TRP A 237 11.22 15.94 -17.39
C TRP A 237 9.96 16.67 -17.83
N SER A 238 9.72 17.85 -17.27
CA SER A 238 8.78 18.77 -17.86
C SER A 238 9.33 19.00 -19.27
N ASN A 239 8.66 18.45 -20.27
CA ASN A 239 8.94 18.72 -21.67
C ASN A 239 8.91 20.23 -21.85
N ARG A 240 10.05 20.89 -21.58
CA ARG A 240 10.37 22.20 -22.10
C ARG A 240 10.79 22.06 -23.56
N VAL A 241 9.99 21.40 -24.35
CA VAL A 241 9.89 21.70 -25.76
C VAL A 241 8.77 22.72 -25.83
N SER A 242 9.13 23.96 -25.62
CA SER A 242 8.26 25.09 -25.94
C SER A 242 7.78 24.89 -27.38
N VAL A 243 6.48 25.02 -27.60
CA VAL A 243 5.89 24.99 -28.95
C VAL A 243 6.58 26.02 -29.86
N ASN A 244 7.30 26.98 -29.30
CA ASN A 244 8.12 27.97 -30.02
C ASN A 244 9.39 27.40 -30.65
N ASP A 245 9.95 26.27 -30.13
CA ASP A 245 11.15 25.67 -30.71
C ASP A 245 10.88 24.89 -32.00
N PHE A 246 9.65 24.39 -32.17
CA PHE A 246 9.24 23.77 -33.43
C PHE A 246 8.98 24.75 -34.57
N MET A 247 8.65 26.00 -34.27
CA MET A 247 8.40 27.02 -35.28
C MET A 247 9.69 27.64 -35.82
N SER A 248 10.83 27.47 -35.15
CA SER A 248 12.12 27.97 -35.62
C SER A 248 12.83 27.03 -36.62
N LEU A 249 12.54 25.72 -36.56
CA LEU A 249 13.09 24.70 -37.47
C LEU A 249 12.32 24.54 -38.79
N ALA A 250 11.17 25.16 -38.91
CA ALA A 250 10.35 25.14 -40.15
C ALA A 250 10.56 26.37 -41.03
N ARG A 251 11.52 27.24 -40.70
CA ARG A 251 11.88 28.46 -41.47
C ARG A 251 13.37 28.57 -41.83
N GLY A 252 14.04 27.42 -41.97
CA GLY A 252 15.39 27.35 -42.50
C GLY A 252 15.43 26.55 -43.79
#